data_404451c6f11e212627b9e5b175d084da
#
_entry.id   404451c6f11e212627b9e5b175d084da
#
_cell.length_a   1.000
_cell.length_b   1.000
_cell.length_c   1.000
_cell.angle_alpha   90.00
_cell.angle_beta   90.00
_cell.angle_gamma   90.00
#
_symmetry.space_group_name_H-M   'P 1'
#
loop_
_entity.id
_entity.type
_entity.pdbx_description
1 polymer ?
#
loop_
_entity_poly.entity_id
_entity_poly.type
_entity_poly.pdbx_seq_one_letter_code
_entity_poly.pdbx_strand_id
1 'polypeptide(L)'
;KEGGYDSTTVMSRISHIQELALVKHNYTGVIGFKDYKRILNINIPLTDKYFLLKYNGYLKAGVDFSRITINALTDSMVHVSIPKPEIFDTVIDEGSVQIYNESENAFNPIKISDYNEALSREKNIMISDAIKQGILKDATDQARMVLSAMLEEMGFIDIKITEELVIPQIKWYLYMELEDFLKYEFNL
;
A
#
# COMPACT_ATOMS: atom_id res chain seq x y z
N LYS A 1 -21.10 -12.29 37.58
CA LYS A 1 -21.33 -12.23 36.12
C LYS A 1 -20.63 -10.96 35.63
N GLU A 2 -19.42 -11.08 35.19
CA GLU A 2 -18.80 -10.05 34.36
C GLU A 2 -19.57 -10.03 33.05
N GLY A 3 -20.22 -8.92 32.73
CA GLY A 3 -20.98 -8.75 31.51
C GLY A 3 -20.01 -8.83 30.33
N GLY A 4 -20.43 -9.52 29.26
CA GLY A 4 -19.65 -9.61 28.03
C GLY A 4 -19.30 -8.21 27.46
N TYR A 5 -18.24 -8.13 26.68
CA TYR A 5 -17.82 -6.87 26.04
C TYR A 5 -18.87 -6.43 25.02
N ASP A 6 -19.16 -5.14 25.00
CA ASP A 6 -19.93 -4.54 23.91
C ASP A 6 -19.04 -4.23 22.69
N SER A 7 -19.68 -4.04 21.54
CA SER A 7 -18.96 -3.75 20.27
C SER A 7 -18.08 -2.51 20.38
N THR A 8 -18.47 -1.49 21.13
CA THR A 8 -17.72 -0.24 21.30
C THR A 8 -16.41 -0.51 22.04
N THR A 9 -16.44 -1.29 23.10
CA THR A 9 -15.26 -1.68 23.87
C THR A 9 -14.29 -2.52 23.04
N VAL A 10 -14.80 -3.48 22.27
CA VAL A 10 -13.99 -4.32 21.37
C VAL A 10 -13.32 -3.44 20.31
N MET A 11 -14.07 -2.57 19.63
CA MET A 11 -13.53 -1.66 18.62
C MET A 11 -12.51 -0.69 19.18
N SER A 12 -12.72 -0.16 20.38
CA SER A 12 -11.75 0.71 21.05
C SER A 12 -10.42 -0.01 21.27
N ARG A 13 -10.42 -1.25 21.72
CA ARG A 13 -9.20 -2.05 21.91
C ARG A 13 -8.53 -2.37 20.58
N ILE A 14 -9.30 -2.74 19.57
CA ILE A 14 -8.79 -2.98 18.20
C ILE A 14 -8.01 -1.77 17.70
N SER A 15 -8.55 -0.57 17.83
CA SER A 15 -7.90 0.65 17.35
C SER A 15 -6.55 0.92 18.03
N HIS A 16 -6.39 0.55 19.29
CA HIS A 16 -5.16 0.80 20.05
C HIS A 16 -3.98 -0.09 19.65
N ILE A 17 -4.23 -1.23 18.98
CA ILE A 17 -3.18 -2.20 18.63
C ILE A 17 -2.72 -2.08 17.16
N GLN A 18 -3.23 -1.14 16.39
CA GLN A 18 -2.94 -1.02 14.96
C GLN A 18 -1.44 -0.97 14.67
N GLU A 19 -0.67 -0.22 15.44
CA GLU A 19 0.79 -0.08 15.24
C GLU A 19 1.54 -1.43 15.37
N LEU A 20 1.03 -2.36 16.17
CA LEU A 20 1.60 -3.69 16.35
C LEU A 20 1.35 -4.59 15.13
N ALA A 21 0.35 -4.25 14.33
CA ALA A 21 -0.05 -5.01 13.14
C ALA A 21 0.62 -4.52 11.86
N LEU A 22 1.54 -3.54 11.93
CA LEU A 22 2.28 -3.06 10.79
C LEU A 22 3.46 -3.98 10.44
N VAL A 23 3.68 -4.16 9.14
CA VAL A 23 4.86 -4.84 8.59
C VAL A 23 5.77 -3.78 7.99
N LYS A 24 7.07 -3.87 8.29
CA LYS A 24 8.10 -2.96 7.78
C LYS A 24 9.14 -3.74 6.97
N HIS A 25 9.28 -3.38 5.69
CA HIS A 25 10.36 -3.87 4.83
C HIS A 25 11.42 -2.78 4.65
N ASN A 26 12.67 -3.08 4.96
CA ASN A 26 13.79 -2.17 4.74
C ASN A 26 14.42 -2.43 3.38
N TYR A 27 14.84 -1.36 2.72
CA TYR A 27 15.46 -1.39 1.40
C TYR A 27 16.79 -0.67 1.41
N THR A 28 17.73 -1.18 0.61
CA THR A 28 18.92 -0.47 0.16
C THR A 28 18.94 -0.59 -1.35
N GLY A 29 18.95 0.53 -2.05
CA GLY A 29 18.88 0.55 -3.49
C GLY A 29 19.93 1.44 -4.13
N VAL A 30 20.07 1.31 -5.45
CA VAL A 30 20.88 2.16 -6.30
C VAL A 30 20.02 2.68 -7.44
N ILE A 31 19.95 3.99 -7.57
CA ILE A 31 19.20 4.68 -8.61
C ILE A 31 20.17 5.11 -9.71
N GLY A 32 19.92 4.67 -10.94
CA GLY A 32 20.56 5.21 -12.13
C GLY A 32 19.64 6.23 -12.81
N PHE A 33 20.14 7.41 -13.05
CA PHE A 33 19.47 8.45 -13.82
C PHE A 33 20.30 8.83 -15.03
N LYS A 34 19.67 8.92 -16.20
CA LYS A 34 20.30 9.43 -17.44
C LYS A 34 19.30 10.24 -18.24
N ASP A 35 19.70 11.39 -18.68
CA ASP A 35 18.88 12.27 -19.51
C ASP A 35 19.69 12.98 -20.58
N TYR A 36 19.00 13.44 -21.62
CA TYR A 36 19.54 14.16 -22.77
C TYR A 36 18.73 15.42 -23.04
N LYS A 37 19.36 16.47 -23.53
CA LYS A 37 18.63 17.60 -24.10
C LYS A 37 17.90 17.16 -25.36
N ARG A 38 16.63 17.54 -25.51
CA ARG A 38 15.81 17.18 -26.66
C ARG A 38 15.34 18.42 -27.41
N ILE A 39 15.36 18.34 -28.75
CA ILE A 39 14.69 19.28 -29.63
C ILE A 39 13.80 18.46 -30.57
N LEU A 40 12.49 18.78 -30.66
CA LEU A 40 11.50 18.04 -31.46
C LEU A 40 11.54 16.54 -31.25
N ASN A 41 11.68 16.11 -29.97
CA ASN A 41 11.82 14.71 -29.54
C ASN A 41 13.09 13.97 -30.02
N ILE A 42 14.04 14.67 -30.58
CA ILE A 42 15.35 14.14 -30.98
C ILE A 42 16.36 14.44 -29.87
N ASN A 43 17.07 13.41 -29.39
CA ASN A 43 18.15 13.55 -28.43
C ASN A 43 19.34 14.26 -29.11
N ILE A 44 19.82 15.33 -28.48
CA ILE A 44 21.00 16.06 -29.00
C ILE A 44 22.24 15.31 -28.53
N PRO A 45 23.13 14.89 -29.46
CA PRO A 45 24.37 14.25 -29.08
C PRO A 45 25.22 15.15 -28.17
N LEU A 46 26.02 14.55 -27.29
CA LEU A 46 26.95 15.24 -26.37
C LEU A 46 26.25 16.15 -25.34
N THR A 47 24.98 15.94 -25.08
CA THR A 47 24.24 16.67 -24.03
C THR A 47 23.75 15.73 -22.90
N ASP A 48 24.34 14.56 -22.82
CA ASP A 48 23.97 13.62 -21.78
C ASP A 48 24.42 14.08 -20.39
N LYS A 49 23.57 13.79 -19.41
CA LYS A 49 23.88 13.88 -18.00
C LYS A 49 23.48 12.58 -17.33
N TYR A 50 24.21 12.16 -16.34
CA TYR A 50 23.86 10.97 -15.54
C TYR A 50 24.36 11.08 -14.12
N PHE A 51 23.71 10.31 -13.23
CA PHE A 51 24.19 10.08 -11.88
C PHE A 51 23.79 8.69 -11.37
N LEU A 52 24.52 8.22 -10.39
CA LEU A 52 24.19 7.02 -9.59
C LEU A 52 24.06 7.45 -8.13
N LEU A 53 22.92 7.12 -7.54
CA LEU A 53 22.65 7.35 -6.12
C LEU A 53 22.48 6.01 -5.40
N LYS A 54 23.09 5.86 -4.23
CA LYS A 54 22.72 4.83 -3.27
C LYS A 54 21.84 5.44 -2.19
N TYR A 55 20.84 4.69 -1.73
CA TYR A 55 19.95 5.14 -0.67
C TYR A 55 19.54 3.97 0.22
N ASN A 56 19.10 4.30 1.43
CA ASN A 56 18.33 3.40 2.29
C ASN A 56 16.91 3.91 2.39
N GLY A 57 15.98 3.00 2.62
CA GLY A 57 14.57 3.34 2.77
C GLY A 57 13.79 2.22 3.41
N TYR A 58 12.50 2.44 3.58
CA TYR A 58 11.58 1.40 4.05
C TYR A 58 10.17 1.62 3.51
N LEU A 59 9.40 0.53 3.51
CA LEU A 59 7.95 0.57 3.36
C LEU A 59 7.30 0.03 4.63
N LYS A 60 6.14 0.59 4.97
CA LYS A 60 5.23 0.02 5.95
C LYS A 60 3.93 -0.35 5.27
N ALA A 61 3.44 -1.54 5.55
CA ALA A 61 2.13 -2.02 5.10
C ALA A 61 1.33 -2.54 6.28
N GLY A 62 0.02 -2.53 6.15
CA GLY A 62 -0.87 -2.99 7.19
C GLY A 62 -2.32 -3.00 6.75
N VAL A 63 -3.18 -3.36 7.67
CA VAL A 63 -4.63 -3.26 7.56
C VAL A 63 -5.07 -2.04 8.36
N ASP A 64 -5.97 -1.24 7.81
CA ASP A 64 -6.54 -0.10 8.55
C ASP A 64 -7.55 -0.60 9.58
N PHE A 65 -7.15 -0.62 10.85
CA PHE A 65 -7.97 -1.11 11.94
C PHE A 65 -9.19 -0.24 12.25
N SER A 66 -9.20 1.02 11.82
CA SER A 66 -10.39 1.88 11.95
C SER A 66 -11.55 1.44 11.05
N ARG A 67 -11.25 0.64 10.02
CA ARG A 67 -12.22 0.10 9.05
C ARG A 67 -12.63 -1.34 9.32
N ILE A 68 -12.13 -1.95 10.39
CA ILE A 68 -12.57 -3.28 10.83
C ILE A 68 -14.04 -3.20 11.28
N THR A 69 -14.83 -4.20 10.91
CA THR A 69 -16.23 -4.30 11.28
C THR A 69 -16.47 -5.56 12.12
N ILE A 70 -17.34 -5.45 13.14
CA ILE A 70 -17.80 -6.58 13.94
C ILE A 70 -19.11 -7.06 13.31
N ASN A 71 -19.10 -8.30 12.79
CA ASN A 71 -20.27 -8.89 12.12
C ASN A 71 -21.15 -9.69 13.08
N ALA A 72 -20.55 -10.30 14.11
CA ALA A 72 -21.24 -11.00 15.16
C ALA A 72 -20.44 -10.93 16.47
N LEU A 73 -21.16 -10.82 17.59
CA LEU A 73 -20.57 -10.75 18.93
C LEU A 73 -21.50 -11.44 19.94
N THR A 74 -20.92 -12.35 20.73
CA THR A 74 -21.53 -12.97 21.89
C THR A 74 -20.53 -12.97 23.04
N ASP A 75 -20.88 -13.51 24.20
CA ASP A 75 -19.97 -13.61 25.34
C ASP A 75 -18.70 -14.43 25.06
N SER A 76 -18.76 -15.38 24.12
CA SER A 76 -17.65 -16.29 23.80
C SER A 76 -17.19 -16.27 22.34
N MET A 77 -17.97 -15.66 21.44
CA MET A 77 -17.72 -15.64 20.01
C MET A 77 -17.61 -14.21 19.50
N VAL A 78 -16.65 -13.99 18.60
CA VAL A 78 -16.53 -12.74 17.84
C VAL A 78 -16.20 -13.02 16.38
N HIS A 79 -16.93 -12.39 15.49
CA HIS A 79 -16.63 -12.39 14.05
C HIS A 79 -16.33 -10.98 13.58
N VAL A 80 -15.12 -10.77 13.06
CA VAL A 80 -14.67 -9.49 12.50
C VAL A 80 -14.31 -9.62 11.03
N SER A 81 -14.55 -8.57 10.26
CA SER A 81 -14.07 -8.43 8.89
C SER A 81 -12.99 -7.35 8.83
N ILE A 82 -11.84 -7.71 8.24
CA ILE A 82 -10.73 -6.80 8.03
C ILE A 82 -10.75 -6.27 6.59
N PRO A 83 -10.46 -4.98 6.36
CA PRO A 83 -10.30 -4.43 5.02
C PRO A 83 -9.05 -5.00 4.34
N LYS A 84 -8.90 -4.71 3.04
CA LYS A 84 -7.70 -5.08 2.30
C LYS A 84 -6.47 -4.36 2.88
N PRO A 85 -5.31 -5.05 2.90
CA PRO A 85 -4.06 -4.43 3.30
C PRO A 85 -3.62 -3.38 2.29
N GLU A 86 -2.91 -2.37 2.75
CA GLU A 86 -2.38 -1.29 1.93
C GLU A 86 -0.99 -0.84 2.38
N ILE A 87 -0.29 -0.12 1.52
CA ILE A 87 0.97 0.53 1.85
C ILE A 87 0.66 1.84 2.56
N PHE A 88 1.09 2.00 3.82
CA PHE A 88 0.92 3.23 4.59
C PHE A 88 2.02 4.23 4.34
N ASP A 89 3.28 3.76 4.32
CA ASP A 89 4.46 4.62 4.17
C ASP A 89 5.43 4.06 3.14
N THR A 90 6.00 4.93 2.33
CA THR A 90 7.16 4.66 1.48
C THR A 90 8.16 5.77 1.68
N VAL A 91 9.24 5.47 2.39
CA VAL A 91 10.23 6.45 2.83
C VAL A 91 11.59 6.12 2.24
N ILE A 92 12.23 7.12 1.62
CA ILE A 92 13.66 7.12 1.34
C ILE A 92 14.30 8.02 2.37
N ASP A 93 15.28 7.51 3.10
CA ASP A 93 16.07 8.29 4.05
C ASP A 93 17.01 9.22 3.28
N GLU A 94 16.64 10.48 3.19
CA GLU A 94 17.40 11.50 2.47
C GLU A 94 18.81 11.68 3.05
N GLY A 95 18.99 11.47 4.34
CA GLY A 95 20.31 11.51 4.99
C GLY A 95 21.22 10.37 4.61
N SER A 96 20.66 9.27 4.06
CA SER A 96 21.41 8.11 3.59
C SER A 96 21.84 8.22 2.13
N VAL A 97 21.34 9.19 1.39
CA VAL A 97 21.60 9.35 -0.06
C VAL A 97 23.07 9.68 -0.29
N GLN A 98 23.72 8.84 -1.08
CA GLN A 98 25.11 9.00 -1.48
C GLN A 98 25.22 9.03 -3.00
N ILE A 99 25.88 10.06 -3.52
CA ILE A 99 26.17 10.17 -4.95
C ILE A 99 27.48 9.43 -5.21
N TYR A 100 27.43 8.40 -6.06
CA TYR A 100 28.62 7.60 -6.41
C TYR A 100 29.28 8.05 -7.67
N ASN A 101 28.49 8.50 -8.62
CA ASN A 101 29.01 8.94 -9.91
C ASN A 101 28.04 9.94 -10.50
N GLU A 102 28.57 11.04 -11.00
CA GLU A 102 27.80 12.04 -11.73
C GLU A 102 28.61 12.60 -12.89
N SER A 103 27.94 12.90 -13.96
CA SER A 103 28.52 13.58 -15.12
C SER A 103 27.48 14.50 -15.72
N GLU A 104 27.90 15.71 -15.95
CA GLU A 104 27.09 16.74 -16.59
C GLU A 104 27.91 17.50 -17.64
N ASN A 105 27.24 18.28 -18.46
CA ASN A 105 27.92 19.22 -19.36
C ASN A 105 27.27 20.62 -19.29
N ALA A 106 27.98 21.61 -19.80
CA ALA A 106 27.55 23.00 -19.73
C ALA A 106 26.20 23.29 -20.42
N PHE A 107 25.78 22.42 -21.33
CA PHE A 107 24.52 22.57 -22.06
C PHE A 107 23.35 21.83 -21.39
N ASN A 108 23.64 20.91 -20.49
CA ASN A 108 22.64 20.12 -19.74
C ASN A 108 23.11 19.80 -18.30
N PRO A 109 23.17 20.83 -17.45
CA PRO A 109 23.60 20.62 -16.06
C PRO A 109 22.60 19.76 -15.27
N ILE A 110 23.09 19.03 -14.27
CA ILE A 110 22.27 18.31 -13.30
C ILE A 110 21.56 19.33 -12.40
N LYS A 111 20.27 19.14 -12.19
CA LYS A 111 19.43 19.99 -11.36
C LYS A 111 18.86 19.22 -10.16
N ILE A 112 18.50 19.92 -9.10
CA ILE A 112 17.80 19.35 -7.95
C ILE A 112 16.51 18.62 -8.39
N SER A 113 15.81 19.13 -9.41
CA SER A 113 14.64 18.48 -9.98
C SER A 113 14.91 17.08 -10.52
N ASP A 114 16.12 16.83 -11.05
CA ASP A 114 16.51 15.53 -11.59
C ASP A 114 16.64 14.49 -10.47
N TYR A 115 17.23 14.89 -9.33
CA TYR A 115 17.29 14.04 -8.14
C TYR A 115 15.89 13.73 -7.59
N ASN A 116 15.04 14.75 -7.48
CA ASN A 116 13.67 14.59 -7.01
C ASN A 116 12.85 13.67 -7.91
N GLU A 117 13.00 13.79 -9.22
CA GLU A 117 12.36 12.90 -10.19
C GLU A 117 12.83 11.46 -10.05
N ALA A 118 14.15 11.25 -9.91
CA ALA A 118 14.73 9.93 -9.71
C ALA A 118 14.22 9.27 -8.41
N LEU A 119 14.22 10.00 -7.31
CA LEU A 119 13.73 9.52 -6.02
C LEU A 119 12.22 9.21 -6.05
N SER A 120 11.43 10.04 -6.74
CA SER A 120 9.98 9.81 -6.88
C SER A 120 9.68 8.55 -7.70
N ARG A 121 10.40 8.32 -8.79
CA ARG A 121 10.29 7.08 -9.58
C ARG A 121 10.66 5.86 -8.74
N GLU A 122 11.71 5.97 -7.95
CA GLU A 122 12.21 4.89 -7.11
C GLU A 122 11.20 4.46 -6.06
N LYS A 123 10.48 5.40 -5.44
CA LYS A 123 9.38 5.07 -4.51
C LYS A 123 8.33 4.16 -5.16
N ASN A 124 7.96 4.42 -6.41
CA ASN A 124 7.02 3.59 -7.15
C ASN A 124 7.59 2.18 -7.44
N ILE A 125 8.88 2.09 -7.74
CA ILE A 125 9.57 0.81 -7.94
C ILE A 125 9.58 0.02 -6.62
N MET A 126 9.95 0.66 -5.51
CA MET A 126 9.93 0.05 -4.18
C MET A 126 8.55 -0.52 -3.84
N ILE A 127 7.48 0.24 -4.08
CA ILE A 127 6.10 -0.21 -3.85
C ILE A 127 5.79 -1.43 -4.70
N SER A 128 6.06 -1.37 -6.00
CA SER A 128 5.80 -2.47 -6.93
C SER A 128 6.55 -3.75 -6.52
N ASP A 129 7.81 -3.61 -6.15
CA ASP A 129 8.65 -4.75 -5.75
C ASP A 129 8.23 -5.32 -4.40
N ALA A 130 7.88 -4.48 -3.43
CA ALA A 130 7.37 -4.92 -2.14
C ALA A 130 6.05 -5.72 -2.30
N ILE A 131 5.15 -5.26 -3.16
CA ILE A 131 3.90 -5.98 -3.46
C ILE A 131 4.19 -7.34 -4.10
N LYS A 132 5.10 -7.40 -5.08
CA LYS A 132 5.52 -8.66 -5.72
C LYS A 132 6.18 -9.63 -4.73
N GLN A 133 6.91 -9.11 -3.74
CA GLN A 133 7.54 -9.88 -2.67
C GLN A 133 6.56 -10.33 -1.58
N GLY A 134 5.29 -9.89 -1.64
CA GLY A 134 4.23 -10.36 -0.76
C GLY A 134 4.00 -9.53 0.49
N ILE A 135 4.46 -8.27 0.57
CA ILE A 135 4.27 -7.41 1.76
C ILE A 135 2.80 -7.27 2.18
N LEU A 136 1.86 -7.28 1.20
CA LEU A 136 0.43 -7.18 1.51
C LEU A 136 -0.10 -8.45 2.15
N LYS A 137 0.40 -9.62 1.74
CA LYS A 137 0.07 -10.89 2.40
C LYS A 137 0.62 -10.90 3.82
N ASP A 138 1.87 -10.50 4.01
CA ASP A 138 2.50 -10.43 5.32
C ASP A 138 1.73 -9.47 6.24
N ALA A 139 1.24 -8.34 5.71
CA ALA A 139 0.41 -7.39 6.43
C ALA A 139 -0.92 -8.00 6.89
N THR A 140 -1.59 -8.77 6.03
CA THR A 140 -2.81 -9.50 6.40
C THR A 140 -2.54 -10.53 7.49
N ASP A 141 -1.49 -11.33 7.33
CA ASP A 141 -1.13 -12.38 8.30
C ASP A 141 -0.77 -11.76 9.67
N GLN A 142 -0.02 -10.65 9.68
CA GLN A 142 0.30 -9.91 10.90
C GLN A 142 -0.95 -9.35 11.59
N ALA A 143 -1.86 -8.74 10.81
CA ALA A 143 -3.11 -8.21 11.34
C ALA A 143 -3.96 -9.33 11.99
N ARG A 144 -4.08 -10.47 11.33
CA ARG A 144 -4.79 -11.64 11.87
C ARG A 144 -4.18 -12.13 13.18
N MET A 145 -2.85 -12.24 13.23
CA MET A 145 -2.13 -12.71 14.41
C MET A 145 -2.34 -11.75 15.60
N VAL A 146 -2.19 -10.47 15.40
CA VAL A 146 -2.34 -9.45 16.45
C VAL A 146 -3.80 -9.37 16.94
N LEU A 147 -4.76 -9.39 16.02
CA LEU A 147 -6.19 -9.41 16.36
C LEU A 147 -6.59 -10.67 17.13
N SER A 148 -6.16 -11.84 16.67
CA SER A 148 -6.45 -13.10 17.36
C SER A 148 -5.92 -13.08 18.79
N ALA A 149 -4.66 -12.70 18.99
CA ALA A 149 -4.05 -12.65 20.31
C ALA A 149 -4.80 -11.69 21.26
N MET A 150 -5.20 -10.52 20.77
CA MET A 150 -5.96 -9.55 21.57
C MET A 150 -7.37 -10.07 21.91
N LEU A 151 -8.07 -10.67 20.94
CA LEU A 151 -9.43 -11.17 21.17
C LEU A 151 -9.42 -12.39 22.11
N GLU A 152 -8.40 -13.25 22.02
CA GLU A 152 -8.17 -14.34 22.98
C GLU A 152 -7.91 -13.80 24.39
N GLU A 153 -7.08 -12.75 24.54
CA GLU A 153 -6.84 -12.10 25.84
C GLU A 153 -8.12 -11.50 26.43
N MET A 154 -9.05 -11.05 25.58
CA MET A 154 -10.37 -10.58 26.02
C MET A 154 -11.32 -11.74 26.44
N GLY A 155 -10.93 -13.00 26.24
CA GLY A 155 -11.68 -14.18 26.66
C GLY A 155 -12.59 -14.77 25.58
N PHE A 156 -12.51 -14.31 24.34
CA PHE A 156 -13.22 -14.96 23.24
C PHE A 156 -12.59 -16.32 22.92
N ILE A 157 -13.44 -17.34 22.72
CA ILE A 157 -13.02 -18.72 22.43
C ILE A 157 -13.21 -19.03 20.94
N ASP A 158 -14.29 -18.52 20.34
CA ASP A 158 -14.60 -18.68 18.92
C ASP A 158 -14.34 -17.35 18.19
N ILE A 159 -13.19 -17.28 17.54
CA ILE A 159 -12.72 -16.07 16.86
C ILE A 159 -12.69 -16.33 15.36
N LYS A 160 -13.48 -15.57 14.60
CA LYS A 160 -13.52 -15.61 13.16
C LYS A 160 -13.07 -14.28 12.57
N ILE A 161 -11.99 -14.31 11.78
CA ILE A 161 -11.46 -13.13 11.07
C ILE A 161 -11.57 -13.40 9.57
N THR A 162 -12.37 -12.61 8.87
CA THR A 162 -12.56 -12.69 7.41
C THR A 162 -12.08 -11.42 6.74
N GLU A 163 -11.71 -11.52 5.48
CA GLU A 163 -11.46 -10.32 4.65
C GLU A 163 -12.79 -9.77 4.15
N GLU A 164 -12.86 -8.45 4.05
CA GLU A 164 -14.01 -7.77 3.46
C GLU A 164 -14.17 -8.21 1.99
N LEU A 165 -15.34 -8.71 1.66
CA LEU A 165 -15.68 -9.03 0.27
C LEU A 165 -15.82 -7.71 -0.49
N VAL A 166 -14.82 -7.38 -1.30
CA VAL A 166 -14.99 -6.35 -2.31
C VAL A 166 -15.85 -6.94 -3.41
N ILE A 167 -17.16 -6.73 -3.32
CA ILE A 167 -18.03 -6.91 -4.47
C ILE A 167 -17.57 -5.86 -5.48
N PRO A 168 -17.03 -6.25 -6.65
CA PRO A 168 -16.75 -5.29 -7.70
C PRO A 168 -18.05 -4.50 -7.91
N GLN A 169 -18.02 -3.20 -7.75
CA GLN A 169 -19.15 -2.37 -8.16
C GLN A 169 -19.31 -2.64 -9.66
N ILE A 170 -20.26 -3.51 -10.00
CA ILE A 170 -20.67 -3.71 -11.38
C ILE A 170 -21.15 -2.34 -11.82
N LYS A 171 -20.37 -1.74 -12.70
CA LYS A 171 -20.62 -0.36 -13.13
C LYS A 171 -22.03 -0.32 -13.69
N TRP A 172 -22.85 0.57 -13.17
CA TRP A 172 -24.26 0.76 -13.54
C TRP A 172 -24.51 0.83 -15.05
N TYR A 173 -23.50 1.28 -15.82
CA TYR A 173 -23.59 1.34 -17.28
C TYR A 173 -23.58 -0.03 -17.96
N LEU A 174 -23.04 -1.08 -17.34
CA LEU A 174 -23.19 -2.45 -17.89
C LEU A 174 -24.64 -2.94 -17.80
N TYR A 175 -25.37 -2.51 -16.76
CA TYR A 175 -26.81 -2.79 -16.66
C TYR A 175 -27.61 -1.91 -17.61
N MET A 176 -27.24 -0.66 -17.81
CA MET A 176 -27.92 0.23 -18.78
C MET A 176 -27.70 -0.23 -20.22
N GLU A 177 -26.49 -0.64 -20.58
CA GLU A 177 -26.25 -1.23 -21.92
C GLU A 177 -27.03 -2.53 -22.15
N LEU A 178 -27.23 -3.34 -21.12
CA LEU A 178 -28.03 -4.58 -21.23
C LEU A 178 -29.52 -4.28 -21.37
N GLU A 179 -30.07 -3.32 -20.64
CA GLU A 179 -31.48 -2.90 -20.79
C GLU A 179 -31.72 -2.23 -22.15
N ASP A 180 -30.82 -1.37 -22.60
CA ASP A 180 -30.89 -0.72 -23.89
C ASP A 180 -30.68 -1.74 -25.03
N PHE A 181 -29.79 -2.70 -24.88
CA PHE A 181 -29.61 -3.80 -25.83
C PHE A 181 -30.84 -4.70 -25.92
N LEU A 182 -31.45 -5.06 -24.76
CA LEU A 182 -32.67 -5.87 -24.74
C LEU A 182 -33.88 -5.16 -25.33
N LYS A 183 -34.00 -3.83 -25.16
CA LYS A 183 -35.03 -3.03 -25.82
C LYS A 183 -34.87 -2.93 -27.34
N TYR A 184 -33.61 -2.93 -27.82
CA TYR A 184 -33.31 -2.82 -29.24
C TYR A 184 -33.50 -4.14 -29.99
N GLU A 185 -33.11 -5.27 -29.38
CA GLU A 185 -33.19 -6.61 -29.99
C GLU A 185 -34.59 -7.23 -29.90
N PHE A 186 -35.36 -6.94 -28.84
CA PHE A 186 -36.61 -7.67 -28.59
C PHE A 186 -37.87 -6.79 -28.69
N ASN A 187 -37.72 -5.53 -29.04
CA ASN A 187 -38.84 -4.61 -29.32
C ASN A 187 -39.99 -4.66 -28.27
N LEU A 188 -39.61 -4.75 -26.96
CA LEU A 188 -40.49 -4.83 -25.79
C LEU A 188 -40.75 -3.44 -25.22
#